data_17a9ba446c2f3b02186a14fc19ab7af5
#
_entry.id   17a9ba446c2f3b02186a14fc19ab7af5
#
_cell.length_a   1.000
_cell.length_b   1.000
_cell.length_c   1.000
_cell.angle_alpha   90.00
_cell.angle_beta   90.00
_cell.angle_gamma   90.00
#
_symmetry.space_group_name_H-M   'P 1'
#
loop_
_entity.id
_entity.type
_entity.pdbx_description
1 polymer ?
#
loop_
_entity_poly.entity_id
_entity_poly.type
_entity_poly.pdbx_seq_one_letter_code
_entity_poly.pdbx_strand_id
1 'polypeptide(L)' 'MQKEIFQRLNRIDQLIRIKGTGTPSQLADKIGLSERSTYEYIRLMKEFGAPVVYSRERQSYYYLHEGSFIVRFLSE' A
#
# COMPACT_ATOMS: atom_id res chain seq x y z
N MET A 1 16.77 5.91 10.04
CA MET A 1 15.70 6.67 10.28
C MET A 1 14.58 6.31 9.32
N GLN A 2 14.31 6.83 8.32
CA GLN A 2 13.03 6.75 7.65
C GLN A 2 13.03 5.85 6.44
N LYS A 3 14.08 5.03 6.30
CA LYS A 3 14.09 3.97 5.33
C LYS A 3 12.88 3.06 5.45
N GLU A 4 12.46 2.84 6.70
CA GLU A 4 11.37 1.92 6.98
C GLU A 4 10.08 2.36 6.35
N ILE A 5 9.84 3.69 6.29
CA ILE A 5 8.64 4.23 5.67
C ILE A 5 8.59 3.85 4.19
N PHE A 6 9.71 4.06 3.49
CA PHE A 6 9.77 3.75 2.07
C PHE A 6 9.69 2.26 1.80
N GLN A 7 10.31 1.46 2.65
CA GLN A 7 10.24 0.02 2.51
C GLN A 7 8.81 -0.47 2.71
N ARG A 8 8.10 0.11 3.68
CA ARG A 8 6.72 -0.27 3.93
C ARG A 8 5.81 0.13 2.78
N LEU A 9 5.99 1.34 2.26
CA LEU A 9 5.21 1.79 1.10
C LEU A 9 5.45 0.87 -0.09
N ASN A 10 6.69 0.51 -0.32
CA ASN A 10 7.05 -0.37 -1.42
C ASN A 10 6.43 -1.75 -1.25
N ARG A 11 6.46 -2.27 -0.03
CA ARG A 11 5.88 -3.57 0.29
C ARG A 11 4.37 -3.56 0.08
N ILE A 12 3.72 -2.51 0.56
CA ILE A 12 2.27 -2.37 0.38
C ILE A 12 1.93 -2.30 -1.10
N ASP A 13 2.69 -1.52 -1.86
CA ASP A 13 2.49 -1.40 -3.31
C ASP A 13 2.57 -2.76 -3.98
N GLN A 14 3.60 -3.54 -3.66
CA GLN A 14 3.77 -4.86 -4.25
C GLN A 14 2.58 -5.76 -3.94
N LEU A 15 2.12 -5.75 -2.70
CA LEU A 15 1.00 -6.58 -2.30
C LEU A 15 -0.29 -6.15 -2.99
N ILE A 16 -0.48 -4.84 -3.16
CA ILE A 16 -1.66 -4.32 -3.86
C ILE A 16 -1.64 -4.77 -5.32
N ARG A 17 -0.49 -4.68 -5.96
CA ARG A 17 -0.39 -5.04 -7.38
C ARG A 17 -0.70 -6.49 -7.65
N ILE A 18 -0.33 -7.38 -6.75
CA ILE A 18 -0.64 -8.79 -6.91
C ILE A 18 -1.97 -9.18 -6.27
N LYS A 19 -2.68 -8.20 -5.71
CA LYS A 19 -3.97 -8.42 -5.04
C LYS A 19 -3.85 -9.44 -3.93
N GLY A 20 -2.74 -9.33 -3.19
CA GLY A 20 -2.41 -10.25 -2.12
C GLY A 20 -2.33 -9.62 -0.75
N THR A 21 -2.98 -8.46 -0.55
CA THR A 21 -2.92 -7.80 0.76
C THR A 21 -3.71 -8.53 1.82
N GLY A 22 -4.79 -9.20 1.44
CA GLY A 22 -5.74 -9.71 2.40
C GLY A 22 -6.59 -8.59 2.97
N THR A 23 -7.30 -8.89 4.06
CA THR A 23 -8.07 -7.88 4.78
C THR A 23 -7.13 -6.83 5.38
N PRO A 24 -7.66 -5.67 5.83
CA PRO A 24 -6.80 -4.69 6.48
C PRO A 24 -6.02 -5.28 7.67
N SER A 25 -6.64 -6.17 8.44
CA SER A 25 -5.95 -6.82 9.53
C SER A 25 -4.81 -7.70 9.04
N GLN A 26 -5.05 -8.45 7.97
CA GLN A 26 -4.02 -9.32 7.40
C GLN A 26 -2.88 -8.51 6.80
N LEU A 27 -3.22 -7.40 6.15
CA LEU A 27 -2.19 -6.53 5.59
C LEU A 27 -1.32 -5.96 6.71
N ALA A 28 -1.96 -5.51 7.80
CA ALA A 28 -1.22 -5.00 8.95
C ALA A 28 -0.22 -6.03 9.47
N ASP A 29 -0.66 -7.29 9.57
CA ASP A 29 0.22 -8.36 10.02
C ASP A 29 1.40 -8.57 9.07
N LYS A 30 1.12 -8.52 7.76
CA LYS A 30 2.16 -8.77 6.76
C LYS A 30 3.25 -7.70 6.77
N ILE A 31 2.88 -6.47 7.10
CA ILE A 31 3.86 -5.38 7.12
C ILE A 31 4.33 -5.05 8.52
N GLY A 32 3.81 -5.75 9.54
CA GLY A 32 4.29 -5.59 10.91
C GLY A 32 3.84 -4.30 11.56
N LEU A 33 2.64 -3.84 11.25
CA LEU A 33 2.11 -2.60 11.81
C LEU A 33 0.72 -2.84 12.39
N SER A 34 0.23 -1.86 13.17
CA SER A 34 -1.15 -1.89 13.60
C SER A 34 -2.07 -1.59 12.42
N GLU A 35 -3.35 -1.94 12.57
CA GLU A 35 -4.33 -1.61 11.53
C GLU A 35 -4.42 -0.11 11.33
N ARG A 36 -4.36 0.65 12.43
CA ARG A 36 -4.44 2.11 12.34
C ARG A 36 -3.31 2.68 11.48
N SER A 37 -2.07 2.25 11.75
CA SER A 37 -0.94 2.70 10.97
C SER A 37 -1.06 2.28 9.52
N THR A 38 -1.59 1.08 9.28
CA THR A 38 -1.80 0.57 7.93
C THR A 38 -2.77 1.46 7.17
N TYR A 39 -3.88 1.85 7.80
CA TYR A 39 -4.83 2.76 7.17
C TYR A 39 -4.20 4.10 6.86
N GLU A 40 -3.31 4.58 7.72
CA GLU A 40 -2.62 5.84 7.48
C GLU A 40 -1.71 5.76 6.26
N TYR A 41 -1.02 4.63 6.08
CA TYR A 41 -0.21 4.42 4.89
C TYR A 41 -1.07 4.38 3.63
N ILE A 42 -2.19 3.68 3.68
CA ILE A 42 -3.10 3.62 2.54
C ILE A 42 -3.62 5.02 2.20
N ARG A 43 -3.97 5.79 3.22
CA ARG A 43 -4.44 7.17 3.00
C ARG A 43 -3.35 8.01 2.35
N LEU A 44 -2.12 7.87 2.84
CA LEU A 44 -0.99 8.61 2.28
C LEU A 44 -0.82 8.30 0.79
N MET A 45 -0.91 7.03 0.43
CA MET A 45 -0.80 6.63 -0.97
C MET A 45 -1.90 7.26 -1.80
N LYS A 46 -3.12 7.29 -1.27
CA LYS A 46 -4.24 7.92 -1.98
C LYS A 46 -4.01 9.43 -2.16
N GLU A 47 -3.44 10.08 -1.14
CA GLU A 47 -3.16 11.51 -1.24
C GLU A 47 -2.14 11.81 -2.32
N PHE A 48 -1.26 10.86 -2.59
CA PHE A 48 -0.27 11.00 -3.66
C PHE A 48 -0.80 10.53 -5.00
N GLY A 49 -2.09 10.22 -5.08
CA GLY A 49 -2.73 9.92 -6.35
C GLY A 49 -2.90 8.44 -6.65
N ALA A 50 -2.53 7.55 -5.75
CA ALA A 50 -2.70 6.12 -6.00
C ALA A 50 -4.18 5.76 -5.94
N PRO A 51 -4.72 5.10 -6.99
CA PRO A 51 -6.15 4.76 -7.02
C PRO A 51 -6.43 3.47 -6.27
N VAL A 52 -6.15 3.47 -4.96
CA VAL A 52 -6.29 2.29 -4.11
C VAL A 52 -7.73 2.13 -3.68
N VAL A 53 -8.27 0.93 -3.86
CA VAL A 53 -9.61 0.58 -3.37
C VAL A 53 -9.54 -0.79 -2.73
N TYR A 54 -10.55 -1.10 -1.93
CA TYR A 54 -10.62 -2.39 -1.27
C TYR A 54 -11.78 -3.21 -1.84
N SER A 55 -11.50 -4.46 -2.19
CA SER A 55 -12.51 -5.38 -2.68
C SER A 55 -12.89 -6.35 -1.57
N ARG A 56 -14.16 -6.30 -1.17
CA ARG A 56 -14.65 -7.25 -0.17
C ARG A 56 -14.70 -8.67 -0.72
N GLU A 57 -15.00 -8.80 -2.00
CA GLU A 57 -15.10 -10.12 -2.61
C GLU A 57 -13.74 -10.81 -2.66
N ARG A 58 -12.71 -10.07 -3.02
CA ARG A 58 -11.35 -10.62 -3.10
C ARG A 58 -10.65 -10.57 -1.77
N GLN A 59 -11.17 -9.78 -0.82
CA GLN A 59 -10.52 -9.52 0.46
C GLN A 59 -9.11 -9.03 0.25
N SER A 60 -8.98 -8.01 -0.61
CA SER A 60 -7.69 -7.42 -0.91
C SER A 60 -7.87 -6.00 -1.42
N TYR A 61 -6.87 -5.15 -1.12
CA TYR A 61 -6.74 -3.88 -1.80
C TYR A 61 -6.23 -4.11 -3.22
N TYR A 62 -6.59 -3.20 -4.11
CA TYR A 62 -6.08 -3.25 -5.47
C TYR A 62 -6.13 -1.84 -6.07
N TYR A 63 -5.45 -1.64 -7.18
CA TYR A 63 -5.48 -0.36 -7.89
C TYR A 63 -6.57 -0.41 -8.96
N LEU A 64 -7.38 0.65 -9.03
CA LEU A 64 -8.40 0.75 -10.08
C LEU A 64 -7.77 0.78 -11.47
N HIS A 65 -6.59 1.37 -11.58
CA HIS A 65 -5.86 1.42 -12.84
C HIS A 65 -4.49 0.81 -12.61
N GLU A 66 -3.99 0.10 -13.59
CA GLU A 66 -2.67 -0.51 -13.48
C GLU A 66 -1.61 0.55 -13.28
N GLY A 67 -0.65 0.25 -12.42
CA GLY A 67 0.43 1.17 -12.14
C GLY A 67 1.18 0.76 -10.90
N SER A 68 2.14 1.57 -10.52
CA SER A 68 2.95 1.35 -9.34
C SER A 68 3.08 2.63 -8.54
N PHE A 69 3.16 2.48 -7.23
CA PHE A 69 3.45 3.61 -6.37
C PHE A 69 4.95 3.68 -6.19
N ILE A 70 5.57 4.75 -6.67
CA ILE A 70 7.02 4.90 -6.67
C ILE A 70 7.39 6.20 -5.96
N VAL A 71 8.35 6.10 -5.04
CA VAL A 71 8.92 7.28 -4.38
C VAL A 71 10.41 7.29 -4.71
N ARG A 72 10.84 8.26 -5.51
CA ARG A 72 12.24 8.35 -5.86
C ARG A 72 12.57 9.74 -6.37
N PHE A 73 13.85 10.05 -6.30
CA PHE A 73 14.38 11.27 -6.88
C PHE A 73 14.63 11.03 -8.37
N LEU A 74 14.16 11.96 -9.20
CA LEU A 74 14.40 11.90 -10.64
C LEU A 74 15.41 12.98 -11.00
N SER A 75 16.52 12.56 -11.58
CA SER A 75 17.56 13.47 -12.03
C SER A 75 17.24 13.94 -13.43
N GLU A 76 17.46 15.23 -13.69
CA GLU A 76 17.20 15.78 -15.01
C GLU A 76 18.39 15.70 -15.92
#